data_e1000369cfc7e50ddf3415492d45d096
#
_entry.id   e1000369cfc7e50ddf3415492d45d096
#
_cell.length_a   1.000
_cell.length_b   1.000
_cell.length_c   1.000
_cell.angle_alpha   90.00
_cell.angle_beta   90.00
_cell.angle_gamma   90.00
#
_symmetry.space_group_name_H-M   'P 1'
#
loop_
_entity.id
_entity.type
_entity.pdbx_description
1 polymer ?
#
loop_
_entity_poly.entity_id
_entity_poly.type
_entity_poly.pdbx_seq_one_letter_code
_entity_poly.pdbx_strand_id
1 'polypeptide(L)'
;MFDWKNALVVVKPDTLIGWHRKGFRLFWRWKSRPGRPTLHPEIRALIVRMAGENPTWGQMRVAAELYLKLGILVSPRTVRKYWPWEPRDRGGRRASSQRWVTFVRNHADAIVACDFLVAVTTRFQILYVFLILELGSRRILHFNVTAHPTAEWTLQQFRDGLSEDKRYRFVIHDRDSIFSAGLDQELRQGFGLRILITPPQSPKANAYCERLVGTIRRECLDFMIPLHESHLRRILREWVQHYNCGRPHSSLGPGIPDETQKGDVRPSTKVRSIEANTPVISRSILGGLHHEYAWKAAA
;
A
#
# COMPACT_ATOMS: atom_id res chain seq x y z
N MET A 1 -12.81 16.56 -59.79
CA MET A 1 -11.54 16.47 -59.03
C MET A 1 -10.44 16.78 -59.98
N PHE A 2 -9.67 17.86 -59.76
CA PHE A 2 -8.63 18.31 -60.73
C PHE A 2 -7.43 17.35 -60.67
N ASP A 3 -7.02 16.83 -61.86
CA ASP A 3 -5.88 15.90 -61.97
C ASP A 3 -4.55 16.69 -62.03
N TRP A 4 -4.12 17.14 -60.87
CA TRP A 4 -2.93 17.96 -60.68
C TRP A 4 -1.62 17.23 -61.03
N LYS A 5 -1.60 15.90 -61.01
CA LYS A 5 -0.41 15.09 -61.31
C LYS A 5 -0.01 15.20 -62.77
N ASN A 6 -0.99 15.27 -63.66
CA ASN A 6 -0.73 15.44 -65.13
C ASN A 6 -0.60 16.89 -65.54
N ALA A 7 -0.94 17.85 -64.65
CA ALA A 7 -0.76 19.28 -64.95
C ALA A 7 0.65 19.82 -64.60
N LEU A 8 1.51 19.01 -63.94
CA LEU A 8 2.87 19.41 -63.57
C LEU A 8 3.85 19.21 -64.76
N VAL A 9 4.28 20.31 -65.38
CA VAL A 9 5.18 20.29 -66.53
C VAL A 9 6.65 20.38 -66.12
N VAL A 10 6.98 21.06 -65.02
CA VAL A 10 8.37 21.39 -64.63
C VAL A 10 8.94 20.45 -63.56
N VAL A 11 8.10 19.87 -62.71
CA VAL A 11 8.55 19.03 -61.59
C VAL A 11 7.72 17.75 -61.53
N LYS A 12 8.37 16.60 -61.35
CA LYS A 12 7.68 15.33 -61.19
C LYS A 12 6.77 15.35 -59.96
N PRO A 13 5.55 14.76 -60.03
CA PRO A 13 4.61 14.70 -58.89
C PRO A 13 5.24 14.21 -57.57
N ASP A 14 6.09 13.19 -57.63
CA ASP A 14 6.75 12.62 -56.43
C ASP A 14 7.73 13.61 -55.79
N THR A 15 8.38 14.46 -56.57
CA THR A 15 9.28 15.52 -56.08
C THR A 15 8.48 16.57 -55.29
N LEU A 16 7.32 17.00 -55.81
CA LEU A 16 6.44 17.93 -55.13
C LEU A 16 5.89 17.35 -53.82
N ILE A 17 5.44 16.09 -53.84
CA ILE A 17 5.00 15.36 -52.66
C ILE A 17 6.15 15.25 -51.63
N GLY A 18 7.36 14.96 -52.10
CA GLY A 18 8.56 14.89 -51.26
C GLY A 18 8.85 16.23 -50.56
N TRP A 19 8.79 17.33 -51.29
CA TRP A 19 8.99 18.69 -50.75
C TRP A 19 7.88 19.05 -49.74
N HIS A 20 6.64 18.75 -50.06
CA HIS A 20 5.52 18.99 -49.16
C HIS A 20 5.67 18.20 -47.86
N ARG A 21 6.02 16.93 -47.92
CA ARG A 21 6.30 16.08 -46.76
C ARG A 21 7.49 16.60 -45.93
N LYS A 22 8.52 17.10 -46.57
CA LYS A 22 9.69 17.69 -45.90
C LYS A 22 9.32 19.02 -45.24
N GLY A 23 8.62 19.91 -45.94
CA GLY A 23 8.11 21.17 -45.41
C GLY A 23 7.18 20.98 -44.21
N PHE A 24 6.22 20.02 -44.31
CA PHE A 24 5.32 19.66 -43.26
C PHE A 24 6.07 19.15 -42.00
N ARG A 25 7.07 18.27 -42.16
CA ARG A 25 7.93 17.83 -41.08
C ARG A 25 8.69 18.96 -40.39
N LEU A 26 9.27 19.88 -41.21
CA LEU A 26 10.01 21.04 -40.71
C LEU A 26 9.07 22.00 -39.94
N PHE A 27 7.89 22.28 -40.50
CA PHE A 27 6.88 23.14 -39.88
C PHE A 27 6.45 22.58 -38.51
N TRP A 28 6.11 21.29 -38.44
CA TRP A 28 5.69 20.69 -37.20
C TRP A 28 6.83 20.53 -36.17
N ARG A 29 8.07 20.31 -36.62
CA ARG A 29 9.25 20.34 -35.75
C ARG A 29 9.49 21.72 -35.17
N TRP A 30 9.32 22.78 -35.97
CA TRP A 30 9.44 24.16 -35.49
C TRP A 30 8.28 24.56 -34.56
N LYS A 31 7.05 24.14 -34.84
CA LYS A 31 5.85 24.42 -34.04
C LYS A 31 5.74 23.54 -32.82
N SER A 32 6.38 22.37 -32.78
CA SER A 32 6.35 21.47 -31.63
C SER A 32 7.12 22.09 -30.47
N ARG A 33 6.43 22.27 -29.34
CA ARG A 33 7.10 22.67 -28.09
C ARG A 33 7.92 21.49 -27.57
N PRO A 34 9.07 21.75 -26.87
CA PRO A 34 9.78 20.69 -26.16
C PRO A 34 8.82 19.90 -25.30
N GLY A 35 8.88 18.58 -25.38
CA GLY A 35 8.07 17.70 -24.55
C GLY A 35 8.35 17.93 -23.05
N ARG A 36 7.54 17.30 -22.19
CA ARG A 36 7.75 17.38 -20.75
C ARG A 36 9.20 17.01 -20.39
N PRO A 37 9.89 17.81 -19.56
CA PRO A 37 11.26 17.52 -19.14
C PRO A 37 11.37 16.10 -18.60
N THR A 38 12.47 15.44 -18.91
CA THR A 38 12.75 14.10 -18.37
C THR A 38 13.01 14.19 -16.87
N LEU A 39 12.64 13.14 -16.14
CA LEU A 39 12.91 13.06 -14.72
C LEU A 39 14.42 13.12 -14.47
N HIS A 40 14.84 13.78 -13.39
CA HIS A 40 16.26 13.92 -13.03
C HIS A 40 16.93 12.53 -12.88
N PRO A 41 18.17 12.34 -13.35
CA PRO A 41 18.86 11.05 -13.33
C PRO A 41 18.91 10.40 -11.94
N GLU A 42 19.16 11.19 -10.89
CA GLU A 42 19.22 10.71 -9.50
C GLU A 42 17.89 10.14 -8.99
N ILE A 43 16.77 10.80 -9.37
CA ILE A 43 15.43 10.27 -9.00
C ILE A 43 15.14 8.96 -9.75
N ARG A 44 15.62 8.82 -10.98
CA ARG A 44 15.50 7.55 -11.74
C ARG A 44 16.32 6.45 -11.07
N ALA A 45 17.57 6.74 -10.70
CA ALA A 45 18.43 5.80 -9.99
C ALA A 45 17.82 5.40 -8.64
N LEU A 46 17.23 6.35 -7.92
CA LEU A 46 16.53 6.09 -6.66
C LEU A 46 15.31 5.18 -6.84
N ILE A 47 14.49 5.42 -7.87
CA ILE A 47 13.34 4.54 -8.19
C ILE A 47 13.81 3.10 -8.45
N VAL A 48 14.87 2.92 -9.24
CA VAL A 48 15.42 1.59 -9.57
C VAL A 48 15.98 0.92 -8.31
N ARG A 49 16.72 1.67 -7.47
CA ARG A 49 17.25 1.18 -6.19
C ARG A 49 16.12 0.73 -5.26
N MET A 50 15.12 1.59 -5.02
CA MET A 50 13.98 1.27 -4.14
C MET A 50 13.21 0.03 -4.62
N ALA A 51 13.05 -0.12 -5.93
CA ALA A 51 12.40 -1.28 -6.51
C ALA A 51 13.25 -2.56 -6.32
N GLY A 52 14.58 -2.47 -6.45
CA GLY A 52 15.50 -3.58 -6.26
C GLY A 52 15.62 -4.02 -4.80
N GLU A 53 15.73 -3.06 -3.89
CA GLU A 53 15.83 -3.31 -2.45
C GLU A 53 14.51 -3.84 -1.83
N ASN A 54 13.36 -3.63 -2.51
CA ASN A 54 12.04 -4.03 -2.00
C ASN A 54 11.22 -4.78 -3.07
N PRO A 55 11.51 -6.07 -3.33
CA PRO A 55 10.87 -6.83 -4.42
C PRO A 55 9.36 -6.97 -4.30
N THR A 56 8.81 -6.81 -3.10
CA THR A 56 7.36 -6.89 -2.84
C THR A 56 6.61 -5.58 -3.10
N TRP A 57 7.34 -4.47 -3.30
CA TRP A 57 6.72 -3.18 -3.54
C TRP A 57 6.23 -3.05 -4.97
N GLY A 58 5.13 -2.30 -5.13
CA GLY A 58 4.63 -1.88 -6.45
C GLY A 58 4.88 -0.39 -6.68
N GLN A 59 4.67 0.03 -7.92
CA GLN A 59 4.87 1.42 -8.33
C GLN A 59 4.09 2.46 -7.49
N MET A 60 2.91 2.09 -7.00
CA MET A 60 2.11 2.95 -6.12
C MET A 60 2.82 3.20 -4.80
N ARG A 61 3.41 2.16 -4.21
CA ARG A 61 4.10 2.26 -2.94
C ARG A 61 5.39 3.06 -3.06
N VAL A 62 6.18 2.80 -4.10
CA VAL A 62 7.40 3.59 -4.36
C VAL A 62 7.08 5.07 -4.58
N ALA A 63 6.03 5.40 -5.35
CA ALA A 63 5.60 6.79 -5.52
C ALA A 63 5.16 7.44 -4.21
N ALA A 64 4.45 6.69 -3.35
CA ALA A 64 4.02 7.17 -2.05
C ALA A 64 5.19 7.38 -1.08
N GLU A 65 6.18 6.49 -1.09
CA GLU A 65 7.40 6.58 -0.29
C GLU A 65 8.22 7.82 -0.69
N LEU A 66 8.44 8.01 -2.01
CA LEU A 66 9.11 9.20 -2.55
C LEU A 66 8.43 10.49 -2.11
N TYR A 67 7.10 10.52 -2.14
CA TYR A 67 6.33 11.69 -1.75
C TYR A 67 6.35 11.93 -0.24
N LEU A 68 5.98 10.91 0.55
CA LEU A 68 5.77 11.03 1.99
C LEU A 68 7.08 11.23 2.76
N LYS A 69 8.15 10.51 2.39
CA LYS A 69 9.40 10.50 3.15
C LYS A 69 10.45 11.46 2.62
N LEU A 70 10.44 11.71 1.31
CA LEU A 70 11.48 12.49 0.64
C LEU A 70 10.95 13.78 0.02
N GLY A 71 9.63 14.02 0.06
CA GLY A 71 9.00 15.19 -0.55
C GLY A 71 9.04 15.21 -2.09
N ILE A 72 9.43 14.09 -2.73
CA ILE A 72 9.61 14.00 -4.18
C ILE A 72 8.30 13.58 -4.85
N LEU A 73 7.65 14.52 -5.53
CA LEU A 73 6.38 14.28 -6.22
C LEU A 73 6.59 13.60 -7.59
N VAL A 74 6.39 12.31 -7.64
CA VAL A 74 6.43 11.49 -8.86
C VAL A 74 5.18 10.65 -8.98
N SER A 75 4.52 10.68 -10.16
CA SER A 75 3.33 9.86 -10.35
C SER A 75 3.67 8.36 -10.45
N PRO A 76 2.78 7.45 -10.01
CA PRO A 76 2.98 6.01 -10.17
C PRO A 76 3.24 5.58 -11.62
N ARG A 77 2.62 6.26 -12.59
CA ARG A 77 2.87 6.04 -14.03
C ARG A 77 4.31 6.37 -14.42
N THR A 78 4.88 7.42 -13.83
CA THR A 78 6.29 7.79 -14.05
C THR A 78 7.22 6.78 -13.39
N VAL A 79 6.90 6.31 -12.17
CA VAL A 79 7.63 5.23 -11.50
C VAL A 79 7.63 3.97 -12.37
N ARG A 80 6.47 3.58 -12.92
CA ARG A 80 6.33 2.44 -13.84
C ARG A 80 7.25 2.55 -15.05
N LYS A 81 7.44 3.74 -15.63
CA LYS A 81 8.31 3.96 -16.78
C LYS A 81 9.78 3.59 -16.51
N TYR A 82 10.23 3.74 -15.26
CA TYR A 82 11.61 3.45 -14.85
C TYR A 82 11.71 2.17 -14.01
N TRP A 83 10.65 1.35 -13.99
CA TRP A 83 10.64 0.08 -13.26
C TRP A 83 11.61 -0.91 -13.88
N PRO A 84 12.49 -1.57 -13.09
CA PRO A 84 13.53 -2.45 -13.63
C PRO A 84 13.00 -3.77 -14.23
N TRP A 85 11.75 -4.12 -13.93
CA TRP A 85 11.07 -5.33 -14.47
C TRP A 85 9.60 -5.04 -14.71
N GLU A 86 8.97 -5.82 -15.59
CA GLU A 86 7.53 -5.69 -15.83
C GLU A 86 6.72 -6.08 -14.59
N PRO A 87 5.76 -5.24 -14.16
CA PRO A 87 4.87 -5.60 -13.06
C PRO A 87 4.01 -6.80 -13.47
N ARG A 88 3.96 -7.84 -12.65
CA ARG A 88 2.99 -8.92 -12.83
C ARG A 88 1.59 -8.34 -12.82
N ASP A 89 0.84 -8.58 -13.90
CA ASP A 89 -0.53 -8.10 -14.08
C ASP A 89 -1.42 -8.74 -13.00
N ARG A 90 -1.84 -7.96 -12.01
CA ARG A 90 -2.79 -8.39 -10.97
C ARG A 90 -4.16 -7.92 -11.40
N GLY A 91 -4.85 -8.77 -12.16
CA GLY A 91 -6.23 -8.53 -12.61
C GLY A 91 -7.18 -8.21 -11.46
N GLY A 92 -7.77 -7.05 -11.51
CA GLY A 92 -8.78 -6.59 -10.55
C GLY A 92 -10.19 -6.95 -11.01
N ARG A 93 -10.99 -7.58 -10.15
CA ARG A 93 -12.44 -7.75 -10.37
C ARG A 93 -13.23 -6.81 -9.47
N ARG A 94 -14.17 -6.11 -10.10
CA ARG A 94 -15.17 -5.28 -9.43
C ARG A 94 -16.48 -6.04 -9.29
N ALA A 95 -17.09 -6.02 -8.14
CA ALA A 95 -18.53 -5.86 -7.90
C ALA A 95 -18.81 -5.73 -6.40
N SER A 96 -19.54 -4.73 -5.98
CA SER A 96 -19.82 -4.49 -4.57
C SER A 96 -21.24 -4.06 -4.31
N SER A 97 -21.78 -4.43 -3.16
CA SER A 97 -22.96 -3.80 -2.61
C SER A 97 -22.58 -2.41 -2.10
N GLN A 98 -23.01 -1.37 -2.79
CA GLN A 98 -22.70 0.04 -2.50
C GLN A 98 -23.07 0.46 -1.06
N ARG A 99 -24.09 -0.16 -0.48
CA ARG A 99 -24.58 0.13 0.87
C ARG A 99 -23.57 -0.20 1.97
N TRP A 100 -22.90 -1.36 1.92
CA TRP A 100 -21.90 -1.77 2.92
C TRP A 100 -20.65 -0.88 2.87
N VAL A 101 -20.14 -0.62 1.68
CA VAL A 101 -18.97 0.26 1.49
C VAL A 101 -19.27 1.67 2.00
N THR A 102 -20.48 2.19 1.75
CA THR A 102 -20.89 3.51 2.22
C THR A 102 -21.00 3.54 3.74
N PHE A 103 -21.62 2.52 4.36
CA PHE A 103 -21.70 2.40 5.81
C PHE A 103 -20.31 2.38 6.45
N VAL A 104 -19.42 1.52 5.98
CA VAL A 104 -18.06 1.40 6.51
C VAL A 104 -17.29 2.72 6.34
N ARG A 105 -17.43 3.40 5.20
CA ARG A 105 -16.78 4.69 4.98
C ARG A 105 -17.25 5.76 5.95
N ASN A 106 -18.55 5.82 6.20
CA ASN A 106 -19.14 6.85 7.08
C ASN A 106 -18.86 6.61 8.57
N HIS A 107 -18.50 5.39 8.95
CA HIS A 107 -18.27 5.02 10.35
C HIS A 107 -16.87 4.45 10.59
N ALA A 108 -15.94 4.63 9.65
CA ALA A 108 -14.63 3.99 9.66
C ALA A 108 -13.84 4.19 10.95
N ASP A 109 -13.91 5.41 11.53
CA ASP A 109 -13.18 5.76 12.76
C ASP A 109 -13.80 5.14 14.03
N ALA A 110 -15.03 4.64 13.95
CA ALA A 110 -15.75 3.99 15.03
C ALA A 110 -15.81 2.46 14.84
N ILE A 111 -15.13 1.91 13.85
CA ILE A 111 -15.14 0.49 13.52
C ILE A 111 -13.76 -0.10 13.72
N VAL A 112 -13.70 -1.20 14.46
CA VAL A 112 -12.57 -2.12 14.44
C VAL A 112 -12.94 -3.39 13.69
N ALA A 113 -11.99 -4.00 13.03
CA ALA A 113 -12.16 -5.33 12.44
C ALA A 113 -11.10 -6.27 13.01
N CYS A 114 -11.46 -7.50 13.23
CA CYS A 114 -10.51 -8.51 13.70
C CYS A 114 -10.59 -9.78 12.86
N ASP A 115 -9.50 -10.51 12.87
CA ASP A 115 -9.35 -11.74 12.12
C ASP A 115 -8.21 -12.58 12.67
N PHE A 116 -8.25 -13.87 12.34
CA PHE A 116 -7.14 -14.79 12.58
C PHE A 116 -6.40 -15.10 11.29
N LEU A 117 -5.09 -15.18 11.36
CA LEU A 117 -4.28 -15.79 10.31
C LEU A 117 -3.49 -16.95 10.92
N VAL A 118 -3.26 -17.97 10.09
CA VAL A 118 -2.49 -19.15 10.47
C VAL A 118 -1.07 -19.03 9.90
N ALA A 119 -0.08 -19.33 10.75
CA ALA A 119 1.31 -19.53 10.41
C ALA A 119 1.78 -20.92 10.84
N VAL A 120 2.71 -21.50 10.10
CA VAL A 120 3.27 -22.82 10.41
C VAL A 120 4.75 -22.68 10.75
N THR A 121 5.17 -23.30 11.86
CA THR A 121 6.58 -23.29 12.28
C THR A 121 7.41 -24.31 11.54
N THR A 122 8.75 -24.24 11.68
CA THR A 122 9.70 -25.27 11.15
C THR A 122 9.42 -26.67 11.66
N ARG A 123 8.73 -26.81 12.81
CA ARG A 123 8.32 -28.10 13.38
C ARG A 123 6.88 -28.48 13.03
N PHE A 124 6.30 -27.84 12.00
CA PHE A 124 4.91 -28.02 11.54
C PHE A 124 3.85 -27.74 12.62
N GLN A 125 4.19 -27.00 13.66
CA GLN A 125 3.23 -26.55 14.66
C GLN A 125 2.40 -25.39 14.06
N ILE A 126 1.09 -25.49 14.19
CA ILE A 126 0.16 -24.44 13.77
C ILE A 126 0.11 -23.35 14.84
N LEU A 127 0.32 -22.12 14.44
CA LEU A 127 0.18 -20.93 15.27
C LEU A 127 -0.92 -20.02 14.70
N TYR A 128 -1.73 -19.48 15.56
CA TYR A 128 -2.78 -18.52 15.23
C TYR A 128 -2.32 -17.12 15.62
N VAL A 129 -2.42 -16.20 14.67
CA VAL A 129 -2.16 -14.77 14.90
C VAL A 129 -3.48 -14.04 14.90
N PHE A 130 -3.85 -13.48 16.02
CA PHE A 130 -5.00 -12.60 16.14
C PHE A 130 -4.60 -11.16 15.82
N LEU A 131 -5.47 -10.44 15.12
CA LEU A 131 -5.25 -9.07 14.68
C LEU A 131 -6.48 -8.22 14.98
N ILE A 132 -6.27 -7.01 15.48
CA ILE A 132 -7.30 -5.96 15.59
C ILE A 132 -6.85 -4.78 14.73
N LEU A 133 -7.66 -4.42 13.75
CA LEU A 133 -7.43 -3.34 12.80
C LEU A 133 -8.45 -2.22 12.99
N GLU A 134 -8.00 -0.99 13.15
CA GLU A 134 -8.85 0.19 13.04
C GLU A 134 -9.13 0.53 11.58
N LEU A 135 -10.40 0.67 11.20
CA LEU A 135 -10.74 0.82 9.79
C LEU A 135 -10.45 2.22 9.24
N GLY A 136 -10.58 3.26 10.05
CA GLY A 136 -10.34 4.64 9.61
C GLY A 136 -8.88 4.87 9.25
N SER A 137 -8.01 4.72 10.22
CA SER A 137 -6.57 4.93 10.09
C SER A 137 -5.83 3.78 9.40
N ARG A 138 -6.40 2.59 9.29
CA ARG A 138 -5.72 1.33 8.89
C ARG A 138 -4.64 0.89 9.89
N ARG A 139 -4.63 1.42 11.09
CA ARG A 139 -3.68 1.07 12.13
C ARG A 139 -4.00 -0.30 12.70
N ILE A 140 -2.99 -1.15 12.84
CA ILE A 140 -3.07 -2.37 13.62
C ILE A 140 -2.98 -1.94 15.10
N LEU A 141 -4.09 -2.09 15.81
CA LEU A 141 -4.17 -1.70 17.21
C LEU A 141 -3.50 -2.72 18.10
N HIS A 142 -3.72 -4.00 17.78
CA HIS A 142 -3.22 -5.11 18.56
C HIS A 142 -2.96 -6.32 17.67
N PHE A 143 -1.98 -7.13 18.06
CA PHE A 143 -1.79 -8.48 17.56
C PHE A 143 -1.24 -9.37 18.67
N ASN A 144 -1.57 -10.65 18.62
CA ASN A 144 -0.95 -11.64 19.48
C ASN A 144 -0.91 -13.00 18.79
N VAL A 145 -0.09 -13.90 19.31
CA VAL A 145 0.13 -15.23 18.74
C VAL A 145 -0.18 -16.28 19.81
N THR A 146 -0.83 -17.37 19.43
CA THR A 146 -1.08 -18.53 20.29
C THR A 146 -1.15 -19.81 19.49
N ALA A 147 -0.83 -20.94 20.10
CA ALA A 147 -1.12 -22.26 19.54
C ALA A 147 -2.58 -22.71 19.86
N HIS A 148 -3.23 -22.08 20.85
CA HIS A 148 -4.54 -22.49 21.35
C HIS A 148 -5.48 -21.28 21.45
N PRO A 149 -6.11 -20.86 20.35
CA PRO A 149 -7.04 -19.73 20.37
C PRO A 149 -8.36 -20.17 21.02
N THR A 150 -8.65 -19.63 22.20
CA THR A 150 -9.95 -19.80 22.89
C THR A 150 -10.73 -18.49 22.88
N ALA A 151 -12.03 -18.54 23.19
CA ALA A 151 -12.87 -17.37 23.33
C ALA A 151 -12.38 -16.45 24.46
N GLU A 152 -11.98 -17.03 25.60
CA GLU A 152 -11.44 -16.29 26.75
C GLU A 152 -10.11 -15.60 26.40
N TRP A 153 -9.21 -16.32 25.71
CA TRP A 153 -7.96 -15.74 25.24
C TRP A 153 -8.24 -14.59 24.28
N THR A 154 -9.18 -14.78 23.37
CA THR A 154 -9.57 -13.74 22.38
C THR A 154 -10.17 -12.51 23.06
N LEU A 155 -11.02 -12.71 24.07
CA LEU A 155 -11.58 -11.62 24.88
C LEU A 155 -10.47 -10.81 25.58
N GLN A 156 -9.45 -11.49 26.09
CA GLN A 156 -8.29 -10.81 26.69
C GLN A 156 -7.55 -9.95 25.66
N GLN A 157 -7.43 -10.42 24.40
CA GLN A 157 -6.80 -9.62 23.36
C GLN A 157 -7.59 -8.34 23.04
N PHE A 158 -8.92 -8.37 23.15
CA PHE A 158 -9.73 -7.14 23.05
C PHE A 158 -9.48 -6.19 24.20
N ARG A 159 -9.32 -6.69 25.43
CA ARG A 159 -8.97 -5.86 26.59
C ARG A 159 -7.60 -5.21 26.44
N ASP A 160 -6.63 -5.96 25.94
CA ASP A 160 -5.26 -5.46 25.74
C ASP A 160 -5.15 -4.48 24.53
N GLY A 161 -6.02 -4.62 23.55
CA GLY A 161 -5.91 -3.90 22.27
C GLY A 161 -6.83 -2.68 22.13
N LEU A 162 -7.92 -2.60 22.89
CA LEU A 162 -8.85 -1.48 22.83
C LEU A 162 -8.59 -0.50 23.97
N SER A 163 -8.17 0.70 23.64
CA SER A 163 -7.94 1.78 24.60
C SER A 163 -9.28 2.29 25.16
N GLU A 164 -9.33 2.58 26.46
CA GLU A 164 -10.47 3.20 27.12
C GLU A 164 -10.75 4.62 26.62
N ASP A 165 -9.74 5.32 26.14
CA ASP A 165 -9.83 6.70 25.65
C ASP A 165 -10.58 6.80 24.32
N LYS A 166 -10.61 5.73 23.51
CA LYS A 166 -11.24 5.71 22.20
C LYS A 166 -12.44 4.76 22.17
N ARG A 167 -13.63 5.33 22.11
CA ARG A 167 -14.88 4.54 22.09
C ARG A 167 -15.19 4.07 20.65
N TYR A 168 -14.83 2.83 20.37
CA TYR A 168 -15.34 2.13 19.20
C TYR A 168 -16.81 1.77 19.39
N ARG A 169 -17.57 1.71 18.29
CA ARG A 169 -19.01 1.39 18.30
C ARG A 169 -19.33 0.06 17.64
N PHE A 170 -18.46 -0.38 16.76
CA PHE A 170 -18.68 -1.57 15.93
C PHE A 170 -17.42 -2.42 15.89
N VAL A 171 -17.62 -3.74 15.93
CA VAL A 171 -16.57 -4.72 15.61
C VAL A 171 -17.05 -5.60 14.46
N ILE A 172 -16.17 -5.82 13.48
CA ILE A 172 -16.39 -6.73 12.36
C ILE A 172 -15.51 -7.96 12.59
N HIS A 173 -16.11 -9.14 12.59
CA HIS A 173 -15.39 -10.41 12.51
C HIS A 173 -16.11 -11.37 11.57
N ASP A 174 -15.44 -12.44 11.22
CA ASP A 174 -16.02 -13.52 10.42
C ASP A 174 -16.83 -14.50 11.31
N ARG A 175 -17.20 -15.64 10.73
CA ARG A 175 -17.96 -16.69 11.41
C ARG A 175 -17.08 -17.84 11.90
N ASP A 176 -15.81 -17.58 12.19
CA ASP A 176 -14.95 -18.60 12.76
C ASP A 176 -15.53 -19.04 14.13
N SER A 177 -15.43 -20.33 14.41
CA SER A 177 -15.91 -20.95 15.64
C SER A 177 -15.31 -20.39 16.93
N ILE A 178 -14.14 -19.74 16.81
CA ILE A 178 -13.46 -19.04 17.92
C ILE A 178 -14.31 -17.84 18.38
N PHE A 179 -15.00 -17.16 17.45
CA PHE A 179 -15.95 -16.09 17.78
C PHE A 179 -17.28 -16.67 18.24
N SER A 180 -17.31 -17.23 19.43
CA SER A 180 -18.49 -17.82 20.03
C SER A 180 -19.56 -16.80 20.40
N ALA A 181 -20.81 -17.24 20.53
CA ALA A 181 -21.90 -16.38 20.97
C ALA A 181 -21.63 -15.77 22.38
N GLY A 182 -20.89 -16.50 23.24
CA GLY A 182 -20.45 -15.99 24.54
C GLY A 182 -19.47 -14.83 24.41
N LEU A 183 -18.47 -14.94 23.52
CA LEU A 183 -17.55 -13.84 23.24
C LEU A 183 -18.29 -12.61 22.70
N ASP A 184 -19.24 -12.81 21.78
CA ASP A 184 -20.08 -11.74 21.24
C ASP A 184 -20.89 -11.03 22.33
N GLN A 185 -21.40 -11.79 23.31
CA GLN A 185 -22.13 -11.23 24.44
C GLN A 185 -21.22 -10.38 25.33
N GLU A 186 -20.02 -10.86 25.67
CA GLU A 186 -19.03 -10.11 26.44
C GLU A 186 -18.61 -8.82 25.74
N LEU A 187 -18.38 -8.86 24.42
CA LEU A 187 -18.04 -7.68 23.64
C LEU A 187 -19.18 -6.65 23.61
N ARG A 188 -20.45 -7.09 23.60
CA ARG A 188 -21.59 -6.17 23.66
C ARG A 188 -21.75 -5.58 25.06
N GLN A 189 -21.62 -6.38 26.11
CA GLN A 189 -21.88 -5.95 27.51
C GLN A 189 -20.69 -5.20 28.11
N GLY A 190 -19.46 -5.72 27.91
CA GLY A 190 -18.25 -5.16 28.51
C GLY A 190 -17.71 -3.96 27.76
N PHE A 191 -17.78 -3.94 26.42
CA PHE A 191 -17.23 -2.86 25.60
C PHE A 191 -18.28 -1.99 24.92
N GLY A 192 -19.56 -2.33 25.01
CA GLY A 192 -20.64 -1.61 24.32
C GLY A 192 -20.59 -1.72 22.79
N LEU A 193 -19.90 -2.72 22.25
CA LEU A 193 -19.68 -2.90 20.82
C LEU A 193 -20.90 -3.55 20.15
N ARG A 194 -21.26 -3.04 18.98
CA ARG A 194 -22.21 -3.73 18.08
C ARG A 194 -21.44 -4.67 17.17
N ILE A 195 -21.80 -5.95 17.23
CA ILE A 195 -21.17 -6.98 16.42
C ILE A 195 -21.75 -6.95 15.00
N LEU A 196 -20.88 -6.84 14.03
CA LEU A 196 -21.19 -6.89 12.60
C LEU A 196 -20.61 -8.17 12.01
N ILE A 197 -21.37 -9.25 12.11
CA ILE A 197 -20.96 -10.55 11.55
C ILE A 197 -21.05 -10.51 10.05
N THR A 198 -19.99 -10.96 9.36
CA THR A 198 -19.99 -11.02 7.91
C THR A 198 -21.09 -11.95 7.38
N PRO A 199 -21.92 -11.51 6.42
CA PRO A 199 -22.92 -12.39 5.83
C PRO A 199 -22.29 -13.62 5.17
N PRO A 200 -22.96 -14.78 5.13
CA PRO A 200 -22.46 -15.95 4.42
C PRO A 200 -22.15 -15.61 2.97
N GLN A 201 -21.07 -16.14 2.43
CA GLN A 201 -20.60 -15.92 1.05
C GLN A 201 -20.39 -14.44 0.65
N SER A 202 -20.19 -13.55 1.62
CA SER A 202 -19.89 -12.14 1.38
C SER A 202 -18.46 -11.80 1.80
N PRO A 203 -17.43 -12.19 1.02
CA PRO A 203 -16.03 -11.96 1.35
C PRO A 203 -15.68 -10.46 1.48
N LYS A 204 -16.57 -9.58 1.02
CA LYS A 204 -16.35 -8.14 1.07
C LYS A 204 -16.64 -7.50 2.42
N ALA A 205 -17.30 -8.21 3.32
CA ALA A 205 -17.69 -7.64 4.60
C ALA A 205 -16.47 -7.44 5.52
N ASN A 206 -15.49 -8.36 5.51
CA ASN A 206 -14.22 -8.24 6.22
C ASN A 206 -13.01 -7.99 5.27
N ALA A 207 -13.26 -7.42 4.09
CA ALA A 207 -12.24 -7.22 3.06
C ALA A 207 -11.00 -6.41 3.54
N TYR A 208 -11.14 -5.68 4.63
CA TYR A 208 -10.03 -4.93 5.22
C TYR A 208 -9.07 -5.83 5.97
N CYS A 209 -9.56 -6.74 6.81
CA CYS A 209 -8.74 -7.76 7.47
C CYS A 209 -8.19 -8.77 6.47
N GLU A 210 -8.99 -9.26 5.52
CA GLU A 210 -8.51 -10.14 4.46
C GLU A 210 -7.34 -9.50 3.66
N ARG A 211 -7.45 -8.20 3.37
CA ARG A 211 -6.36 -7.47 2.71
C ARG A 211 -5.14 -7.33 3.61
N LEU A 212 -5.33 -7.06 4.90
CA LEU A 212 -4.25 -7.00 5.88
C LEU A 212 -3.54 -8.35 5.99
N VAL A 213 -4.29 -9.44 6.20
CA VAL A 213 -3.78 -10.81 6.24
C VAL A 213 -2.99 -11.15 4.96
N GLY A 214 -3.55 -10.83 3.79
CA GLY A 214 -2.85 -10.98 2.53
C GLY A 214 -1.59 -10.13 2.40
N THR A 215 -1.53 -8.96 3.06
CA THR A 215 -0.35 -8.11 3.09
C THR A 215 0.72 -8.68 4.03
N ILE A 216 0.34 -9.14 5.23
CA ILE A 216 1.25 -9.82 6.17
C ILE A 216 1.89 -11.03 5.51
N ARG A 217 1.11 -11.85 4.81
CA ARG A 217 1.66 -13.01 4.09
C ARG A 217 2.69 -12.58 3.07
N ARG A 218 2.30 -11.77 2.10
CA ARG A 218 3.15 -11.38 0.97
C ARG A 218 4.35 -10.51 1.34
N GLU A 219 4.27 -9.75 2.40
CA GLU A 219 5.32 -8.80 2.79
C GLU A 219 6.15 -9.28 3.99
N CYS A 220 5.76 -10.36 4.65
CA CYS A 220 6.45 -10.88 5.82
C CYS A 220 6.55 -12.42 5.82
N LEU A 221 5.43 -13.13 5.98
CA LEU A 221 5.45 -14.57 6.28
C LEU A 221 5.87 -15.44 5.10
N ASP A 222 5.68 -15.00 3.85
CA ASP A 222 6.15 -15.76 2.67
C ASP A 222 7.69 -15.78 2.57
N PHE A 223 8.38 -14.93 3.33
CA PHE A 223 9.83 -14.81 3.36
C PHE A 223 10.46 -15.27 4.69
N MET A 224 9.64 -15.60 5.68
CA MET A 224 10.12 -15.92 7.03
C MET A 224 9.43 -17.15 7.57
N ILE A 225 10.23 -18.13 7.97
CA ILE A 225 9.72 -19.35 8.62
C ILE A 225 9.87 -19.18 10.14
N PRO A 226 8.78 -19.11 10.91
CA PRO A 226 8.87 -19.00 12.36
C PRO A 226 9.38 -20.29 12.98
N LEU A 227 10.26 -20.19 13.97
CA LEU A 227 10.79 -21.35 14.69
C LEU A 227 9.82 -21.80 15.79
N HIS A 228 9.24 -20.82 16.51
CA HIS A 228 8.32 -21.00 17.62
C HIS A 228 7.51 -19.71 17.83
N GLU A 229 6.56 -19.76 18.75
CA GLU A 229 5.60 -18.68 19.01
C GLU A 229 6.27 -17.32 19.34
N SER A 230 7.25 -17.28 20.23
CA SER A 230 7.95 -16.04 20.59
C SER A 230 8.79 -15.49 19.43
N HIS A 231 9.32 -16.35 18.55
CA HIS A 231 9.98 -15.92 17.32
C HIS A 231 8.99 -15.25 16.37
N LEU A 232 7.82 -15.85 16.16
CA LEU A 232 6.77 -15.25 15.32
C LEU A 232 6.30 -13.89 15.88
N ARG A 233 6.10 -13.80 17.22
CA ARG A 233 5.77 -12.51 17.86
C ARG A 233 6.83 -11.43 17.60
N ARG A 234 8.11 -11.78 17.66
CA ARG A 234 9.19 -10.84 17.39
C ARG A 234 9.18 -10.35 15.94
N ILE A 235 9.04 -11.26 14.98
CA ILE A 235 8.92 -10.93 13.55
C ILE A 235 7.74 -9.98 13.32
N LEU A 236 6.57 -10.34 13.84
CA LEU A 236 5.35 -9.55 13.66
C LEU A 236 5.43 -8.19 14.37
N ARG A 237 6.10 -8.10 15.52
CA ARG A 237 6.27 -6.82 16.22
C ARG A 237 7.05 -5.82 15.37
N GLU A 238 8.15 -6.25 14.76
CA GLU A 238 8.96 -5.42 13.87
C GLU A 238 8.16 -5.04 12.62
N TRP A 239 7.44 -6.01 12.03
CA TRP A 239 6.63 -5.77 10.85
C TRP A 239 5.45 -4.82 11.13
N VAL A 240 4.72 -5.01 12.26
CA VAL A 240 3.59 -4.15 12.65
C VAL A 240 4.06 -2.72 12.94
N GLN A 241 5.22 -2.55 13.56
CA GLN A 241 5.80 -1.23 13.76
C GLN A 241 6.09 -0.56 12.41
N HIS A 242 6.72 -1.27 11.48
CA HIS A 242 6.92 -0.77 10.13
C HIS A 242 5.60 -0.48 9.41
N TYR A 243 4.61 -1.37 9.53
CA TYR A 243 3.29 -1.20 8.92
C TYR A 243 2.58 0.07 9.43
N ASN A 244 2.60 0.30 10.74
CA ASN A 244 1.92 1.45 11.35
C ASN A 244 2.68 2.76 11.14
N CYS A 245 4.01 2.76 11.32
CA CYS A 245 4.80 4.00 11.42
C CYS A 245 5.64 4.30 10.17
N GLY A 246 5.93 3.30 9.35
CA GLY A 246 6.85 3.42 8.22
C GLY A 246 6.22 3.23 6.85
N ARG A 247 5.17 2.42 6.76
CA ARG A 247 4.60 1.98 5.49
C ARG A 247 3.55 2.93 4.94
N PRO A 248 3.73 3.55 3.76
CA PRO A 248 2.69 4.34 3.12
C PRO A 248 1.50 3.51 2.64
N HIS A 249 0.30 4.03 2.84
CA HIS A 249 -0.95 3.41 2.42
C HIS A 249 -1.66 4.27 1.37
N SER A 250 -1.91 3.71 0.20
CA SER A 250 -2.61 4.40 -0.90
C SER A 250 -4.03 4.83 -0.53
N SER A 251 -4.68 4.10 0.38
CA SER A 251 -6.02 4.46 0.86
C SER A 251 -6.05 5.66 1.81
N LEU A 252 -4.89 6.08 2.31
CA LEU A 252 -4.71 7.24 3.18
C LEU A 252 -4.14 8.46 2.44
N GLY A 253 -4.07 8.39 1.13
CA GLY A 253 -3.86 9.47 0.22
C GLY A 253 -2.47 10.09 -0.04
N PRO A 254 -1.34 9.43 -0.15
CA PRO A 254 -0.64 8.47 0.67
C PRO A 254 -0.35 8.98 2.08
N GLY A 255 -0.65 8.19 3.08
CA GLY A 255 -0.39 8.47 4.49
C GLY A 255 0.11 7.22 5.20
N ILE A 256 0.56 7.36 6.43
CA ILE A 256 0.88 6.26 7.34
C ILE A 256 -0.25 6.09 8.34
N PRO A 257 -0.52 4.85 8.83
CA PRO A 257 -1.59 4.59 9.80
C PRO A 257 -1.43 5.36 11.11
N ASP A 258 -0.22 5.48 11.62
CA ASP A 258 0.07 6.22 12.84
C ASP A 258 0.53 7.65 12.49
N GLU A 259 -0.42 8.58 12.54
CA GLU A 259 -0.17 10.00 12.22
C GLU A 259 0.72 10.72 13.25
N THR A 260 0.85 10.19 14.48
CA THR A 260 1.69 10.77 15.52
C THR A 260 3.17 10.67 15.18
N GLN A 261 3.54 9.75 14.29
CA GLN A 261 4.89 9.51 13.80
C GLN A 261 5.20 10.25 12.48
N LYS A 262 4.30 11.11 12.02
CA LYS A 262 4.60 11.99 10.89
C LYS A 262 5.77 12.89 11.30
N GLY A 263 6.99 12.51 10.92
CA GLY A 263 8.10 13.45 10.92
C GLY A 263 7.72 14.71 10.15
N ASP A 264 8.30 15.86 10.48
CA ASP A 264 8.02 17.19 9.92
C ASP A 264 8.23 17.35 8.40
N VAL A 265 8.20 16.27 7.66
CA VAL A 265 8.27 16.28 6.18
C VAL A 265 6.95 16.78 5.63
N ARG A 266 6.79 18.10 5.60
CA ARG A 266 5.72 18.73 4.80
C ARG A 266 5.99 18.43 3.34
N PRO A 267 5.09 17.71 2.63
CA PRO A 267 5.30 17.42 1.23
C PRO A 267 5.40 18.73 0.46
N SER A 268 6.59 19.03 -0.06
CA SER A 268 6.76 20.17 -0.95
C SER A 268 6.09 19.86 -2.29
N THR A 269 5.16 20.70 -2.72
CA THR A 269 4.48 20.57 -4.01
C THR A 269 5.42 20.76 -5.22
N LYS A 270 6.69 21.14 -5.00
CA LYS A 270 7.61 21.55 -6.07
C LYS A 270 8.94 20.81 -6.15
N VAL A 271 9.30 19.94 -5.20
CA VAL A 271 10.60 19.28 -5.23
C VAL A 271 10.63 18.22 -6.32
N ARG A 272 11.27 18.53 -7.45
CA ARG A 272 11.52 17.63 -8.58
C ARG A 272 12.98 17.22 -8.73
N SER A 273 13.84 17.72 -7.87
CA SER A 273 15.28 17.43 -7.83
C SER A 273 15.72 17.05 -6.42
N ILE A 274 16.69 16.17 -6.36
CA ILE A 274 17.44 15.89 -5.14
C ILE A 274 18.51 16.99 -5.07
N GLU A 275 18.60 17.68 -3.94
CA GLU A 275 19.72 18.60 -3.71
C GLU A 275 21.01 17.79 -3.67
N ALA A 276 22.00 18.21 -4.46
CA ALA A 276 23.23 17.45 -4.74
C ALA A 276 24.02 17.02 -3.48
N ASN A 277 23.79 17.65 -2.33
CA ASN A 277 24.53 17.42 -1.09
C ASN A 277 23.74 16.73 0.03
N THR A 278 22.49 16.31 -0.18
CA THR A 278 21.72 15.65 0.87
C THR A 278 21.49 14.18 0.51
N PRO A 279 22.32 13.25 1.01
CA PRO A 279 22.18 11.84 0.68
C PRO A 279 20.93 11.22 1.32
N VAL A 280 20.29 10.34 0.59
CA VAL A 280 19.17 9.51 1.08
C VAL A 280 19.75 8.30 1.79
N ILE A 281 19.42 8.15 3.08
CA ILE A 281 19.74 6.96 3.88
C ILE A 281 18.59 5.94 3.81
N SER A 282 18.95 4.69 3.98
CA SER A 282 18.05 3.53 3.98
C SER A 282 18.25 2.76 5.29
N ARG A 283 17.15 2.47 6.00
CA ARG A 283 17.14 1.65 7.20
C ARG A 283 16.48 0.33 6.90
N SER A 284 17.20 -0.77 7.12
CA SER A 284 16.69 -2.13 6.94
C SER A 284 15.66 -2.50 8.00
N ILE A 285 14.60 -3.20 7.58
CA ILE A 285 13.54 -3.76 8.42
C ILE A 285 13.44 -5.26 8.12
N LEU A 286 13.26 -6.08 9.15
CA LEU A 286 13.20 -7.55 9.04
C LEU A 286 14.43 -8.11 8.29
N GLY A 287 15.63 -7.72 8.74
CA GLY A 287 16.86 -8.21 8.15
C GLY A 287 17.11 -7.81 6.69
N GLY A 288 16.46 -6.72 6.22
CA GLY A 288 16.58 -6.22 4.86
C GLY A 288 15.44 -6.62 3.93
N LEU A 289 14.39 -7.27 4.43
CA LEU A 289 13.20 -7.58 3.64
C LEU A 289 12.45 -6.31 3.19
N HIS A 290 12.48 -5.27 4.02
CA HIS A 290 11.98 -3.93 3.71
C HIS A 290 12.99 -2.87 4.07
N HIS A 291 12.83 -1.68 3.51
CA HIS A 291 13.65 -0.52 3.79
C HIS A 291 12.79 0.72 4.01
N GLU A 292 13.17 1.54 4.97
CA GLU A 292 12.63 2.88 5.17
C GLU A 292 13.65 3.91 4.71
N TYR A 293 13.18 4.94 4.02
CA TYR A 293 14.04 5.96 3.43
C TYR A 293 13.84 7.29 4.12
N ALA A 294 14.93 8.01 4.36
CA ALA A 294 14.92 9.36 4.90
C ALA A 294 16.09 10.19 4.34
N TRP A 295 15.96 11.51 4.44
CA TRP A 295 17.10 12.39 4.22
C TRP A 295 18.11 12.21 5.35
N LYS A 296 19.41 12.18 5.04
CA LYS A 296 20.43 12.22 6.09
C LYS A 296 20.33 13.57 6.77
N ALA A 297 20.09 13.58 8.09
CA ALA A 297 20.11 14.83 8.85
C ALA A 297 21.46 15.52 8.66
N ALA A 298 21.44 16.83 8.46
CA ALA A 298 22.66 17.64 8.57
C ALA A 298 23.16 17.53 10.02
N ALA A 299 24.42 17.19 10.18
CA ALA A 299 25.08 17.10 11.51
C ALA A 299 25.23 18.49 12.12
#